data_fab4c965334c2590083f2e7cd1ca32a1
#
_entry.id   fab4c965334c2590083f2e7cd1ca32a1
#
_cell.length_a   1.000
_cell.length_b   1.000
_cell.length_c   1.000
_cell.angle_alpha   90.00
_cell.angle_beta   90.00
_cell.angle_gamma   90.00
#
_symmetry.space_group_name_H-M   'P 1'
#
loop_
_entity.id
_entity.type
_entity.pdbx_description
1 polymer ?
#
loop_
_entity_poly.entity_id
_entity_poly.type
_entity_poly.pdbx_seq_one_letter_code
_entity_poly.pdbx_strand_id
1 'polypeptide(L)'
;MYFWPFDGWDVPEGRTVIAEVYPALWNRGFAREDRTSDQHDAYSIAAWLSREDQDGRLAAFLKPSLTASELTTAQVEGWILGVA
;
A
#
# COMPACT_ATOMS: atom_id res chain seq x y z
N MET A 1 -2.72 -12.18 -11.76
CA MET A 1 -2.82 -11.18 -10.69
C MET A 1 -1.68 -11.40 -9.71
N TYR A 2 -1.06 -10.33 -9.26
CA TYR A 2 0.13 -10.39 -8.42
C TYR A 2 -0.22 -10.01 -6.99
N PHE A 3 -0.04 -10.93 -6.03
CA PHE A 3 -0.33 -10.68 -4.61
C PHE A 3 0.96 -10.24 -3.90
N TRP A 4 1.08 -8.96 -3.67
CA TRP A 4 2.26 -8.38 -3.04
C TRP A 4 2.15 -8.45 -1.50
N PRO A 5 3.21 -8.80 -0.74
CA PRO A 5 4.52 -9.27 -1.23
C PRO A 5 4.63 -10.79 -1.38
N PHE A 6 3.52 -11.54 -1.25
CA PHE A 6 3.54 -13.01 -1.23
C PHE A 6 4.12 -13.61 -2.51
N ASP A 7 3.83 -13.00 -3.66
CA ASP A 7 4.35 -13.45 -4.95
C ASP A 7 5.74 -12.87 -5.24
N GLY A 8 6.29 -12.07 -4.34
CA GLY A 8 7.60 -11.46 -4.44
C GLY A 8 7.58 -9.95 -4.25
N TRP A 9 8.75 -9.37 -4.01
CA TRP A 9 8.91 -7.93 -3.81
C TRP A 9 9.04 -7.15 -5.13
N ASP A 10 9.51 -7.81 -6.19
CA ASP A 10 9.68 -7.19 -7.51
C ASP A 10 8.43 -7.39 -8.34
N VAL A 11 7.57 -6.40 -8.36
CA VAL A 11 6.31 -6.46 -9.11
C VAL A 11 6.61 -6.34 -10.60
N PRO A 12 6.20 -7.33 -11.42
CA PRO A 12 6.39 -7.24 -12.87
C PRO A 12 5.59 -6.10 -13.47
N GLU A 13 6.18 -5.44 -14.46
CA GLU A 13 5.51 -4.38 -15.17
C GLU A 13 4.25 -4.89 -15.87
N GLY A 14 3.19 -4.09 -15.86
CA GLY A 14 1.94 -4.42 -16.54
C GLY A 14 1.05 -5.43 -15.81
N ARG A 15 1.40 -5.86 -14.61
CA ARG A 15 0.59 -6.77 -13.80
C ARG A 15 -0.32 -6.00 -12.85
N THR A 16 -1.54 -6.49 -12.68
CA THR A 16 -2.44 -6.01 -11.64
C THR A 16 -1.96 -6.52 -10.28
N VAL A 17 -1.82 -5.61 -9.32
CA VAL A 17 -1.28 -5.90 -7.99
C VAL A 17 -2.39 -5.79 -6.95
N ILE A 18 -2.42 -6.77 -6.04
CA ILE A 18 -3.24 -6.69 -4.83
C ILE A 18 -2.28 -6.55 -3.64
N ALA A 19 -2.51 -5.51 -2.84
CA ALA A 19 -1.74 -5.23 -1.63
C ALA A 19 -2.68 -4.85 -0.49
N GLU A 20 -2.31 -5.22 0.73
CA GLU A 20 -3.07 -4.85 1.92
C GLU A 20 -2.72 -3.42 2.34
N VAL A 21 -3.73 -2.62 2.66
CA VAL A 21 -3.58 -1.23 3.12
C VAL A 21 -4.42 -1.04 4.37
N TYR A 22 -3.88 -0.31 5.34
CA TYR A 22 -4.64 0.05 6.54
C TYR A 22 -5.13 1.49 6.42
N PRO A 23 -6.46 1.72 6.32
CA PRO A 23 -7.01 3.07 6.19
C PRO A 23 -6.61 4.00 7.32
N ALA A 24 -6.45 3.47 8.54
CA ALA A 24 -6.09 4.26 9.71
C ALA A 24 -4.74 5.00 9.55
N LEU A 25 -3.87 4.56 8.65
CA LEU A 25 -2.62 5.26 8.35
C LEU A 25 -2.86 6.61 7.67
N TRP A 26 -3.95 6.75 6.91
CA TRP A 26 -4.15 7.87 6.00
C TRP A 26 -5.46 8.62 6.19
N ASN A 27 -6.48 8.03 6.84
CA ASN A 27 -7.84 8.59 6.86
C ASN A 27 -7.94 9.93 7.61
N ARG A 28 -7.00 10.23 8.51
CA ARG A 28 -6.96 11.51 9.22
C ARG A 28 -6.38 12.66 8.38
N GLY A 29 -5.71 12.33 7.29
CA GLY A 29 -5.12 13.33 6.40
C GLY A 29 -6.11 13.92 5.40
N PHE A 30 -7.37 13.45 5.38
CA PHE A 30 -8.39 13.89 4.45
C PHE A 30 -9.67 14.25 5.20
N ALA A 31 -10.34 15.32 4.75
CA ALA A 31 -11.60 15.73 5.33
C ALA A 31 -12.67 14.68 5.04
N ARG A 32 -13.38 14.25 6.10
CA ARG A 32 -14.41 13.22 5.97
C ARG A 32 -15.67 13.71 5.26
N GLU A 33 -16.03 14.97 5.51
CA GLU A 33 -17.27 15.57 4.99
C GLU A 33 -18.48 14.74 5.44
N ASP A 34 -19.38 14.38 4.51
CA ASP A 34 -20.58 13.60 4.80
C ASP A 34 -20.44 12.10 4.49
N ARG A 35 -19.22 11.63 4.26
CA ARG A 35 -18.97 10.21 3.99
C ARG A 35 -19.17 9.36 5.24
N THR A 36 -19.67 8.13 5.06
CA THR A 36 -19.65 7.12 6.13
C THR A 36 -18.19 6.71 6.42
N SER A 37 -17.98 5.99 7.54
CA SER A 37 -16.64 5.49 7.88
C SER A 37 -16.04 4.66 6.74
N ASP A 38 -16.79 3.72 6.18
CA ASP A 38 -16.31 2.84 5.12
C ASP A 38 -16.03 3.63 3.84
N GLN A 39 -16.90 4.57 3.49
CA GLN A 39 -16.69 5.43 2.34
C GLN A 39 -15.43 6.29 2.50
N HIS A 40 -15.23 6.83 3.70
CA HIS A 40 -14.06 7.65 3.99
C HIS A 40 -12.78 6.85 3.94
N ASP A 41 -12.78 5.62 4.45
CA ASP A 41 -11.62 4.73 4.39
C ASP A 41 -11.25 4.42 2.94
N ALA A 42 -12.23 4.06 2.12
CA ALA A 42 -11.99 3.79 0.70
C ALA A 42 -11.48 5.03 -0.05
N TYR A 43 -12.08 6.19 0.21
CA TYR A 43 -11.65 7.46 -0.38
C TYR A 43 -10.22 7.80 0.02
N SER A 44 -9.90 7.67 1.31
CA SER A 44 -8.58 8.03 1.84
C SER A 44 -7.47 7.18 1.24
N ILE A 45 -7.70 5.87 1.07
CA ILE A 45 -6.74 4.98 0.43
C ILE A 45 -6.56 5.36 -1.04
N ALA A 46 -7.66 5.56 -1.78
CA ALA A 46 -7.60 5.92 -3.19
C ALA A 46 -6.88 7.26 -3.41
N ALA A 47 -7.19 8.25 -2.58
CA ALA A 47 -6.57 9.58 -2.65
C ALA A 47 -5.07 9.51 -2.31
N TRP A 48 -4.71 8.75 -1.29
CA TRP A 48 -3.31 8.55 -0.91
C TRP A 48 -2.52 7.84 -2.01
N LEU A 49 -3.06 6.76 -2.56
CA LEU A 49 -2.42 6.01 -3.64
C LEU A 49 -2.21 6.89 -4.87
N SER A 50 -3.23 7.66 -5.25
CA SER A 50 -3.15 8.56 -6.40
C SER A 50 -2.06 9.62 -6.20
N ARG A 51 -2.00 10.21 -5.02
CA ARG A 51 -0.99 11.22 -4.68
C ARG A 51 0.42 10.64 -4.71
N GLU A 52 0.61 9.48 -4.09
CA GLU A 52 1.94 8.84 -4.05
C GLU A 52 2.39 8.40 -5.44
N ASP A 53 1.47 7.93 -6.26
CA ASP A 53 1.78 7.54 -7.65
C ASP A 53 2.16 8.77 -8.49
N GLN A 54 1.41 9.86 -8.38
CA GLN A 54 1.71 11.10 -9.10
C GLN A 54 3.06 11.69 -8.69
N ASP A 55 3.42 11.59 -7.41
CA ASP A 55 4.67 12.11 -6.88
C ASP A 55 5.85 11.14 -7.08
N GLY A 56 5.61 9.98 -7.67
CA GLY A 56 6.64 8.98 -7.94
C GLY A 56 7.13 8.23 -6.70
N ARG A 57 6.39 8.28 -5.57
CA ARG A 57 6.80 7.64 -4.33
C ARG A 57 6.24 6.23 -4.12
N LEU A 58 5.20 5.86 -4.88
CA LEU A 58 4.54 4.56 -4.70
C LEU A 58 5.50 3.40 -4.90
N ALA A 59 6.39 3.49 -5.87
CA ALA A 59 7.38 2.44 -6.15
C ALA A 59 8.28 2.16 -4.93
N ALA A 60 8.64 3.19 -4.16
CA ALA A 60 9.44 3.02 -2.95
C ALA A 60 8.70 2.25 -1.86
N PHE A 61 7.38 2.44 -1.75
CA PHE A 61 6.57 1.70 -0.78
C PHE A 61 6.40 0.23 -1.14
N LEU A 62 6.53 -0.12 -2.42
CA LEU A 62 6.51 -1.52 -2.86
C LEU A 62 7.83 -2.25 -2.59
N LYS A 63 8.88 -1.51 -2.23
CA LYS A 63 10.20 -2.05 -1.87
C LYS A 63 10.69 -1.41 -0.57
N PRO A 64 10.09 -1.76 0.58
CA PRO A 64 10.47 -1.15 1.86
C PRO A 64 11.91 -1.51 2.23
N SER A 65 12.56 -0.61 2.99
CA SER A 65 13.95 -0.77 3.44
C SER A 65 14.02 -1.75 4.61
N LEU A 66 13.92 -3.02 4.30
CA LEU A 66 14.00 -4.11 5.27
C LEU A 66 15.29 -4.90 5.08
N THR A 67 15.74 -5.56 6.15
CA THR A 67 16.85 -6.51 6.04
C THR A 67 16.43 -7.72 5.20
N ALA A 68 17.40 -8.49 4.70
CA ALA A 68 17.10 -9.71 3.93
C ALA A 68 16.24 -10.69 4.74
N SER A 69 16.51 -10.83 6.05
CA SER A 69 15.72 -11.68 6.95
C SER A 69 14.28 -11.16 7.11
N GLU A 70 14.12 -9.85 7.28
CA GLU A 70 12.80 -9.24 7.40
C GLU A 70 12.00 -9.38 6.11
N LEU A 71 12.63 -9.21 4.95
CA LEU A 71 11.99 -9.39 3.65
C LEU A 71 11.48 -10.83 3.48
N THR A 72 12.28 -11.81 3.87
CA THR A 72 11.90 -13.22 3.78
C THR A 72 10.70 -13.52 4.68
N THR A 73 10.72 -13.02 5.91
CA THR A 73 9.61 -13.21 6.86
C THR A 73 8.33 -12.51 6.37
N ALA A 74 8.44 -11.27 5.93
CA ALA A 74 7.29 -10.49 5.47
C ALA A 74 6.69 -11.04 4.17
N GLN A 75 7.48 -11.70 3.34
CA GLN A 75 6.95 -12.34 2.13
C GLN A 75 6.00 -13.49 2.47
N VAL A 76 6.20 -14.15 3.60
CA VAL A 76 5.34 -15.23 4.08
C VAL A 76 4.16 -14.70 4.90
N GLU A 77 4.43 -13.74 5.79
CA GLU A 77 3.43 -13.21 6.74
C GLU A 77 2.62 -12.04 6.18
N GLY A 78 3.12 -11.38 5.15
CA GLY A 78 2.50 -10.20 4.57
C GLY A 78 3.15 -8.90 5.01
N TRP A 79 2.81 -7.83 4.32
CA TRP A 79 3.27 -6.48 4.61
C TRP A 79 2.18 -5.47 4.28
N ILE A 80 2.14 -4.37 5.00
CA ILE A 80 1.16 -3.31 4.79
C ILE A 80 1.79 -2.24 3.89
N LEU A 81 1.14 -1.95 2.76
CA LEU A 81 1.60 -0.93 1.83
C LEU A 81 1.59 0.45 2.51
N GLY A 82 2.70 1.16 2.39
CA GLY A 82 2.87 2.48 2.99
C GLY A 82 3.63 2.47 4.31
N VAL A 83 3.95 1.31 4.85
CA VAL A 83 4.83 1.16 6.01
C VAL A 83 6.26 0.98 5.50
N ALA A 84 7.17 1.81 5.96
CA ALA A 84 8.57 1.78 5.54
C ALA A 84 9.46 1.09 6.57
#